data_0ca687bcfda2f95d4cbcfdbba90dacbf
#
_entry.id   0ca687bcfda2f95d4cbcfdbba90dacbf
#
_cell.length_a   1.000
_cell.length_b   1.000
_cell.length_c   1.000
_cell.angle_alpha   90.00
_cell.angle_beta   90.00
_cell.angle_gamma   90.00
#
_symmetry.space_group_name_H-M   'P 1'
#
loop_
_entity.id
_entity.type
_entity.pdbx_description
1 polymer ?
#
loop_
_entity_poly.entity_id
_entity_poly.type
_entity_poly.pdbx_seq_one_letter_code
_entity_poly.pdbx_strand_id
1 'polypeptide(L)'
;TASVIKAMLLVAYLRKLDAQHRPLDSSSKARLHPMIHVSDNSAATSVWRSVGNARLYRLARKAGMTEFSIVGIWARAQISPADQARFFFNQGTLIPRQFRHYARSLLSGISSAQSWGIPHVARPAGWHVFFKGGWRGTGLGQLVHQVGRLERPHTKFAMAVMTDGDPSMGYGISTIQGVTARLISRPPPPASKVIDLGPGGG
;
A
#
# COMPACT_ATOMS: atom_id res chain seq x y z
N THR A 1 0.81 -1.08 -11.26
CA THR A 1 0.79 -1.05 -9.77
C THR A 1 1.75 -2.02 -9.12
N ALA A 2 2.15 -3.10 -9.78
CA ALA A 2 2.78 -4.22 -9.11
C ALA A 2 2.03 -4.61 -7.80
N SER A 3 2.71 -5.08 -6.76
CA SER A 3 2.07 -5.65 -5.55
C SER A 3 1.54 -4.65 -4.54
N VAL A 4 1.66 -3.33 -4.74
CA VAL A 4 1.07 -2.35 -3.79
C VAL A 4 -0.47 -2.47 -3.73
N ILE A 5 -1.12 -2.88 -4.82
CA ILE A 5 -2.58 -3.12 -4.88
C ILE A 5 -3.05 -4.17 -3.85
N LYS A 6 -2.17 -5.05 -3.38
CA LYS A 6 -2.52 -6.10 -2.40
C LYS A 6 -3.03 -5.52 -1.07
N ALA A 7 -2.61 -4.31 -0.72
CA ALA A 7 -3.18 -3.60 0.42
C ALA A 7 -4.67 -3.23 0.19
N MET A 8 -5.04 -2.85 -1.04
CA MET A 8 -6.45 -2.62 -1.39
C MET A 8 -7.25 -3.93 -1.41
N LEU A 9 -6.65 -5.03 -1.92
CA LEU A 9 -7.27 -6.36 -1.88
C LEU A 9 -7.57 -6.81 -0.44
N LEU A 10 -6.60 -6.62 0.48
CA LEU A 10 -6.78 -6.88 1.91
C LEU A 10 -8.01 -6.14 2.46
N VAL A 11 -8.05 -4.82 2.28
CA VAL A 11 -9.14 -4.00 2.82
C VAL A 11 -10.48 -4.34 2.17
N ALA A 12 -10.51 -4.55 0.85
CA ALA A 12 -11.73 -4.91 0.15
C ALA A 12 -12.29 -6.28 0.58
N TYR A 13 -11.39 -7.24 0.87
CA TYR A 13 -11.78 -8.55 1.40
C TYR A 13 -12.36 -8.45 2.81
N LEU A 14 -11.71 -7.71 3.70
CA LEU A 14 -12.20 -7.49 5.06
C LEU A 14 -13.55 -6.76 5.07
N ARG A 15 -13.74 -5.78 4.20
CA ARG A 15 -15.03 -5.12 3.99
C ARG A 15 -16.11 -6.05 3.43
N LYS A 16 -15.73 -7.04 2.61
CA LYS A 16 -16.66 -8.07 2.15
C LYS A 16 -17.13 -8.95 3.32
N LEU A 17 -16.21 -9.38 4.19
CA LEU A 17 -16.56 -10.16 5.37
C LEU A 17 -17.50 -9.37 6.29
N ASP A 18 -17.19 -8.11 6.55
CA ASP A 18 -18.00 -7.21 7.37
C ASP A 18 -19.44 -7.06 6.84
N ALA A 19 -19.57 -6.80 5.54
CA ALA A 19 -20.86 -6.67 4.88
C ALA A 19 -21.68 -7.99 4.86
N GLN A 20 -21.02 -9.12 5.05
CA GLN A 20 -21.62 -10.45 5.15
C GLN A 20 -21.80 -10.91 6.60
N HIS A 21 -21.48 -10.08 7.59
CA HIS A 21 -21.45 -10.41 9.02
C HIS A 21 -20.63 -11.67 9.33
N ARG A 22 -19.56 -11.90 8.56
CA ARG A 22 -18.69 -13.07 8.70
C ARG A 22 -17.45 -12.75 9.52
N PRO A 23 -17.04 -13.66 10.41
CA PRO A 23 -15.78 -13.54 11.13
C PRO A 23 -14.56 -13.73 10.21
N LEU A 24 -13.40 -13.31 10.69
CA LEU A 24 -12.11 -13.59 10.07
C LEU A 24 -11.66 -15.01 10.47
N ASP A 25 -12.06 -15.99 9.69
CA ASP A 25 -11.77 -17.41 9.90
C ASP A 25 -10.34 -17.81 9.47
N SER A 26 -9.94 -19.04 9.79
CA SER A 26 -8.61 -19.58 9.44
C SER A 26 -8.37 -19.62 7.93
N SER A 27 -9.41 -19.92 7.14
CA SER A 27 -9.33 -19.93 5.66
C SER A 27 -9.05 -18.54 5.10
N SER A 28 -9.67 -17.51 5.66
CA SER A 28 -9.39 -16.11 5.30
C SER A 28 -7.95 -15.72 5.66
N LYS A 29 -7.50 -16.06 6.87
CA LYS A 29 -6.12 -15.80 7.32
C LYS A 29 -5.09 -16.51 6.45
N ALA A 30 -5.32 -17.77 6.07
CA ALA A 30 -4.44 -18.56 5.22
C ALA A 30 -4.23 -17.95 3.81
N ARG A 31 -5.17 -17.11 3.35
CA ARG A 31 -5.05 -16.37 2.08
C ARG A 31 -4.46 -14.98 2.29
N LEU A 32 -4.91 -14.25 3.29
CA LEU A 32 -4.50 -12.86 3.49
C LEU A 32 -3.06 -12.73 4.00
N HIS A 33 -2.62 -13.66 4.86
CA HIS A 33 -1.28 -13.62 5.43
C HIS A 33 -0.18 -13.74 4.36
N PRO A 34 -0.10 -14.80 3.53
CA PRO A 34 0.96 -14.89 2.52
C PRO A 34 0.84 -13.79 1.46
N MET A 35 -0.38 -13.35 1.09
CA MET A 35 -0.58 -12.24 0.17
C MET A 35 0.13 -10.97 0.62
N ILE A 36 0.10 -10.66 1.92
CA ILE A 36 0.71 -9.44 2.46
C ILE A 36 2.14 -9.68 2.92
N HIS A 37 2.40 -10.74 3.71
CA HIS A 37 3.68 -11.00 4.36
C HIS A 37 4.83 -11.26 3.38
N VAL A 38 4.60 -12.13 2.40
CA VAL A 38 5.60 -12.46 1.35
C VAL A 38 5.18 -12.03 -0.05
N SER A 39 4.09 -11.28 -0.14
CA SER A 39 3.57 -10.79 -1.44
C SER A 39 3.18 -11.90 -2.41
N ASP A 40 2.61 -13.01 -1.92
CA ASP A 40 2.20 -14.16 -2.73
C ASP A 40 1.17 -13.77 -3.80
N ASN A 41 1.43 -14.16 -5.06
CA ASN A 41 0.59 -13.83 -6.20
C ASN A 41 -0.62 -14.76 -6.35
N SER A 42 -0.47 -16.02 -5.97
CA SER A 42 -1.57 -17.01 -6.01
C SER A 42 -2.63 -16.66 -4.97
N ALA A 43 -2.20 -16.31 -3.76
CA ALA A 43 -3.08 -15.80 -2.72
C ALA A 43 -3.77 -14.49 -3.15
N ALA A 44 -3.04 -13.55 -3.78
CA ALA A 44 -3.63 -12.33 -4.31
C ALA A 44 -4.70 -12.59 -5.38
N THR A 45 -4.46 -13.54 -6.28
CA THR A 45 -5.43 -13.94 -7.30
C THR A 45 -6.67 -14.58 -6.69
N SER A 46 -6.52 -15.43 -5.68
CA SER A 46 -7.62 -16.03 -4.94
C SER A 46 -8.47 -14.96 -4.23
N VAL A 47 -7.83 -14.03 -3.54
CA VAL A 47 -8.51 -12.91 -2.88
C VAL A 47 -9.22 -12.02 -3.90
N TRP A 48 -8.56 -11.66 -4.99
CA TRP A 48 -9.15 -10.85 -6.06
C TRP A 48 -10.39 -11.49 -6.69
N ARG A 49 -10.35 -12.79 -6.99
CA ARG A 49 -11.52 -13.53 -7.50
C ARG A 49 -12.70 -13.47 -6.53
N SER A 50 -12.40 -13.53 -5.23
CA SER A 50 -13.43 -13.43 -4.18
C SER A 50 -14.00 -12.01 -4.03
N VAL A 51 -13.18 -10.97 -4.26
CA VAL A 51 -13.55 -9.56 -4.11
C VAL A 51 -14.21 -9.00 -5.35
N GLY A 52 -13.61 -9.22 -6.51
CA GLY A 52 -14.02 -8.67 -7.80
C GLY A 52 -13.70 -7.17 -7.97
N ASN A 53 -13.62 -6.73 -9.22
CA ASN A 53 -13.24 -5.34 -9.55
C ASN A 53 -14.25 -4.30 -9.01
N ALA A 54 -15.53 -4.63 -9.02
CA ALA A 54 -16.58 -3.72 -8.55
C ALA A 54 -16.38 -3.28 -7.07
N ARG A 55 -15.89 -4.18 -6.20
CA ARG A 55 -15.58 -3.83 -4.80
C ARG A 55 -14.31 -2.98 -4.70
N LEU A 56 -13.32 -3.20 -5.57
CA LEU A 56 -12.12 -2.38 -5.62
C LEU A 56 -12.45 -0.95 -6.07
N TYR A 57 -13.28 -0.78 -7.09
CA TYR A 57 -13.76 0.55 -7.49
C TYR A 57 -14.55 1.26 -6.39
N ARG A 58 -15.43 0.54 -5.67
CA ARG A 58 -16.14 1.12 -4.52
C ARG A 58 -15.18 1.55 -3.41
N LEU A 59 -14.16 0.73 -3.13
CA LEU A 59 -13.14 1.04 -2.14
C LEU A 59 -12.31 2.26 -2.57
N ALA A 60 -11.89 2.33 -3.83
CA ALA A 60 -11.16 3.46 -4.39
C ALA A 60 -11.95 4.78 -4.23
N ARG A 61 -13.23 4.80 -4.65
CA ARG A 61 -14.09 5.98 -4.44
C ARG A 61 -14.21 6.36 -2.96
N LYS A 62 -14.39 5.37 -2.07
CA LYS A 62 -14.47 5.64 -0.61
C LYS A 62 -13.17 6.19 -0.04
N ALA A 63 -12.03 5.84 -0.63
CA ALA A 63 -10.72 6.35 -0.26
C ALA A 63 -10.41 7.74 -0.84
N GLY A 64 -11.27 8.26 -1.72
CA GLY A 64 -11.03 9.52 -2.43
C GLY A 64 -9.99 9.41 -3.56
N MET A 65 -9.84 8.20 -4.12
CA MET A 65 -8.95 7.98 -5.27
C MET A 65 -9.65 8.41 -6.56
N THR A 66 -8.94 9.13 -7.41
CA THR A 66 -9.48 9.73 -8.64
C THR A 66 -8.94 9.09 -9.93
N GLU A 67 -7.78 8.46 -9.86
CA GLU A 67 -7.05 7.90 -11.02
C GLU A 67 -6.99 6.37 -11.00
N PHE A 68 -7.76 5.72 -10.11
CA PHE A 68 -7.79 4.27 -10.02
C PHE A 68 -8.52 3.65 -11.20
N SER A 69 -7.83 2.75 -11.91
CA SER A 69 -8.45 1.90 -12.92
C SER A 69 -7.94 0.46 -12.82
N ILE A 70 -8.76 -0.48 -13.25
CA ILE A 70 -8.41 -1.90 -13.31
C ILE A 70 -9.13 -2.57 -14.49
N VAL A 71 -8.34 -3.13 -15.40
CA VAL A 71 -8.83 -3.90 -16.53
C VAL A 71 -8.33 -5.34 -16.40
N GLY A 72 -9.26 -6.29 -16.39
CA GLY A 72 -8.93 -7.69 -16.20
C GLY A 72 -8.44 -8.01 -14.79
N ILE A 73 -7.22 -8.51 -14.65
CA ILE A 73 -6.65 -9.02 -13.39
C ILE A 73 -6.07 -7.89 -12.52
N TRP A 74 -6.04 -8.10 -11.20
CA TRP A 74 -5.50 -7.16 -10.21
C TRP A 74 -4.11 -6.59 -10.54
N ALA A 75 -3.23 -7.39 -11.15
CA ALA A 75 -1.87 -6.98 -11.51
C ALA A 75 -1.82 -5.87 -12.58
N ARG A 76 -2.90 -5.66 -13.34
CA ARG A 76 -3.05 -4.60 -14.34
C ARG A 76 -3.71 -3.32 -13.81
N ALA A 77 -4.02 -3.26 -12.50
CA ALA A 77 -4.55 -2.04 -11.93
C ALA A 77 -3.58 -0.87 -12.12
N GLN A 78 -4.11 0.30 -12.42
CA GLN A 78 -3.36 1.56 -12.48
C GLN A 78 -3.73 2.42 -11.28
N ILE A 79 -2.75 3.10 -10.74
CA ILE A 79 -2.87 3.95 -9.56
C ILE A 79 -1.86 5.09 -9.69
N SER A 80 -2.16 6.20 -9.06
CA SER A 80 -1.18 7.29 -8.87
C SER A 80 -0.58 7.27 -7.45
N PRO A 81 0.59 7.89 -7.23
CA PRO A 81 1.14 8.08 -5.90
C PRO A 81 0.16 8.80 -4.97
N ALA A 82 -0.49 9.86 -5.44
CA ALA A 82 -1.47 10.63 -4.67
C ALA A 82 -2.63 9.75 -4.18
N ASP A 83 -3.19 8.93 -5.07
CA ASP A 83 -4.29 8.01 -4.73
C ASP A 83 -3.87 6.97 -3.68
N GLN A 84 -2.67 6.42 -3.80
CA GLN A 84 -2.19 5.45 -2.83
C GLN A 84 -1.87 6.10 -1.48
N ALA A 85 -1.34 7.31 -1.47
CA ALA A 85 -1.14 8.06 -0.23
C ALA A 85 -2.49 8.35 0.45
N ARG A 86 -3.54 8.77 -0.29
CA ARG A 86 -4.90 8.93 0.23
C ARG A 86 -5.46 7.64 0.82
N PHE A 87 -5.31 6.52 0.09
CA PHE A 87 -5.77 5.21 0.56
C PHE A 87 -5.09 4.82 1.88
N PHE A 88 -3.76 4.91 1.96
CA PHE A 88 -3.01 4.57 3.17
C PHE A 88 -3.30 5.53 4.34
N PHE A 89 -3.47 6.81 4.07
CA PHE A 89 -3.86 7.79 5.10
C PHE A 89 -5.23 7.46 5.70
N ASN A 90 -6.18 7.06 4.86
CA ASN A 90 -7.56 6.78 5.25
C ASN A 90 -7.79 5.34 5.76
N GLN A 91 -6.77 4.49 5.85
CA GLN A 91 -6.93 3.08 6.27
C GLN A 91 -7.70 2.91 7.58
N GLY A 92 -7.52 3.83 8.53
CA GLY A 92 -8.22 3.77 9.83
C GLY A 92 -9.75 3.80 9.71
N THR A 93 -10.29 4.46 8.69
CA THR A 93 -11.74 4.56 8.40
C THR A 93 -12.19 3.55 7.35
N LEU A 94 -11.30 3.13 6.48
CA LEU A 94 -11.59 2.17 5.41
C LEU A 94 -11.69 0.74 5.92
N ILE A 95 -10.88 0.36 6.92
CA ILE A 95 -10.87 -0.97 7.51
C ILE A 95 -11.98 -1.06 8.57
N PRO A 96 -12.89 -2.05 8.50
CA PRO A 96 -13.91 -2.26 9.53
C PRO A 96 -13.27 -2.42 10.91
N ARG A 97 -13.88 -1.83 11.95
CA ARG A 97 -13.31 -1.73 13.29
C ARG A 97 -12.82 -3.07 13.83
N GLN A 98 -13.62 -4.11 13.69
CA GLN A 98 -13.30 -5.47 14.16
C GLN A 98 -12.05 -6.09 13.51
N PHE A 99 -11.67 -5.66 12.30
CA PHE A 99 -10.52 -6.20 11.57
C PHE A 99 -9.29 -5.31 11.58
N ARG A 100 -9.34 -4.13 12.22
CA ARG A 100 -8.23 -3.15 12.20
C ARG A 100 -6.94 -3.70 12.78
N HIS A 101 -7.03 -4.36 13.92
CA HIS A 101 -5.84 -4.94 14.56
C HIS A 101 -5.13 -5.92 13.60
N TYR A 102 -5.88 -6.86 13.03
CA TYR A 102 -5.33 -7.85 12.10
C TYR A 102 -4.74 -7.21 10.84
N ALA A 103 -5.44 -6.29 10.19
CA ALA A 103 -4.92 -5.63 9.00
C ALA A 103 -3.65 -4.83 9.29
N ARG A 104 -3.60 -4.13 10.41
CA ARG A 104 -2.42 -3.37 10.84
C ARG A 104 -1.25 -4.31 11.16
N SER A 105 -1.48 -5.42 11.84
CA SER A 105 -0.42 -6.40 12.12
C SER A 105 0.18 -6.97 10.84
N LEU A 106 -0.63 -7.28 9.82
CA LEU A 106 -0.14 -7.71 8.52
C LEU A 106 0.71 -6.65 7.81
N LEU A 107 0.23 -5.40 7.77
CA LEU A 107 0.91 -4.32 7.05
C LEU A 107 2.18 -3.82 7.76
N SER A 108 2.31 -4.04 9.06
CA SER A 108 3.55 -3.76 9.81
C SER A 108 4.50 -4.97 9.86
N GLY A 109 3.97 -6.20 9.72
CA GLY A 109 4.69 -7.47 9.82
C GLY A 109 5.09 -8.07 8.47
N ILE A 110 5.30 -7.28 7.44
CA ILE A 110 5.83 -7.74 6.15
C ILE A 110 7.26 -8.30 6.35
N SER A 111 7.59 -9.37 5.64
CA SER A 111 8.87 -10.07 5.78
C SER A 111 10.08 -9.13 5.68
N SER A 112 11.16 -9.48 6.38
CA SER A 112 12.40 -8.68 6.40
C SER A 112 12.98 -8.49 5.00
N ALA A 113 12.89 -9.50 4.13
CA ALA A 113 13.34 -9.44 2.74
C ALA A 113 12.61 -8.37 1.90
N GLN A 114 11.45 -7.89 2.34
CA GLN A 114 10.67 -6.85 1.68
C GLN A 114 10.58 -5.53 2.49
N SER A 115 11.30 -5.45 3.62
CA SER A 115 11.31 -4.28 4.51
C SER A 115 12.37 -3.24 4.13
N TRP A 116 12.70 -3.15 2.83
CA TRP A 116 13.52 -2.08 2.24
C TRP A 116 12.73 -0.76 2.09
N GLY A 117 13.37 0.30 1.61
CA GLY A 117 12.70 1.57 1.31
C GLY A 117 12.20 2.29 2.56
N ILE A 118 10.90 2.59 2.60
CA ILE A 118 10.25 3.35 3.69
C ILE A 118 10.52 2.76 5.08
N PRO A 119 10.24 1.46 5.35
CA PRO A 119 10.46 0.91 6.69
C PRO A 119 11.92 0.87 7.09
N HIS A 120 12.85 0.68 6.14
CA HIS A 120 14.29 0.67 6.41
C HIS A 120 14.77 2.01 6.99
N VAL A 121 14.24 3.12 6.48
CA VAL A 121 14.62 4.47 6.91
C VAL A 121 13.78 4.95 8.10
N ALA A 122 12.47 4.69 8.08
CA ALA A 122 11.57 5.29 9.04
C ALA A 122 11.54 4.58 10.41
N ARG A 123 11.70 3.24 10.44
CA ARG A 123 11.69 2.49 11.71
C ARG A 123 12.83 2.87 12.65
N PRO A 124 14.12 2.94 12.22
CA PRO A 124 15.20 3.41 13.08
C PRO A 124 15.01 4.85 13.59
N ALA A 125 14.28 5.65 12.81
CA ALA A 125 13.90 7.01 13.21
C ALA A 125 12.66 7.05 14.14
N GLY A 126 12.20 5.93 14.67
CA GLY A 126 11.12 5.84 15.67
C GLY A 126 9.69 5.88 15.11
N TRP A 127 9.49 5.60 13.82
CA TRP A 127 8.16 5.53 13.23
C TRP A 127 7.59 4.11 13.26
N HIS A 128 6.32 3.99 13.61
CA HIS A 128 5.52 2.82 13.29
C HIS A 128 5.13 2.87 11.80
N VAL A 129 5.47 1.82 11.05
CA VAL A 129 5.30 1.79 9.59
C VAL A 129 4.36 0.67 9.18
N PHE A 130 3.27 1.04 8.50
CA PHE A 130 2.35 0.15 7.82
C PHE A 130 2.54 0.35 6.33
N PHE A 131 2.98 -0.66 5.61
CA PHE A 131 3.44 -0.45 4.23
C PHE A 131 3.07 -1.59 3.29
N LYS A 132 3.24 -1.39 1.99
CA LYS A 132 3.29 -2.43 0.98
C LYS A 132 4.23 -2.02 -0.15
N GLY A 133 5.13 -2.92 -0.50
CA GLY A 133 5.98 -2.79 -1.67
C GLY A 133 5.41 -3.51 -2.88
N GLY A 134 5.89 -3.11 -4.07
CA GLY A 134 5.63 -3.76 -5.33
C GLY A 134 6.75 -3.47 -6.32
N TRP A 135 7.15 -4.47 -7.09
CA TRP A 135 8.22 -4.34 -8.07
C TRP A 135 8.01 -5.31 -9.22
N ARG A 136 8.57 -4.99 -10.37
CA ARG A 136 8.64 -5.87 -11.53
C ARG A 136 9.59 -5.31 -12.59
N GLY A 137 10.09 -6.17 -13.46
CA GLY A 137 10.70 -5.72 -14.70
C GLY A 137 9.68 -5.11 -15.66
N THR A 138 10.10 -4.12 -16.44
CA THR A 138 9.34 -3.50 -17.52
C THR A 138 10.21 -3.43 -18.77
N GLY A 139 9.66 -3.06 -19.91
CA GLY A 139 10.46 -2.84 -21.14
C GLY A 139 11.42 -1.65 -21.04
N LEU A 140 11.29 -0.82 -20.01
CA LEU A 140 12.11 0.37 -19.75
C LEU A 140 13.15 0.16 -18.63
N GLY A 141 13.11 -0.97 -17.92
CA GLY A 141 13.96 -1.24 -16.75
C GLY A 141 13.16 -1.87 -15.60
N GLN A 142 13.38 -1.41 -14.37
CA GLN A 142 12.64 -1.85 -13.20
C GLN A 142 11.60 -0.82 -12.78
N LEU A 143 10.45 -1.31 -12.37
CA LEU A 143 9.43 -0.55 -11.67
C LEU A 143 9.53 -0.92 -10.19
N VAL A 144 9.76 0.07 -9.32
CA VAL A 144 9.87 -0.13 -7.87
C VAL A 144 8.96 0.85 -7.14
N HIS A 145 7.95 0.32 -6.49
CA HIS A 145 6.93 1.11 -5.78
C HIS A 145 6.89 0.76 -4.31
N GLN A 146 6.70 1.74 -3.46
CA GLN A 146 6.35 1.49 -2.07
C GLN A 146 5.42 2.58 -1.53
N VAL A 147 4.46 2.14 -0.75
CA VAL A 147 3.48 3.01 -0.10
C VAL A 147 3.46 2.69 1.38
N GLY A 148 3.41 3.71 2.22
CA GLY A 148 3.40 3.54 3.66
C GLY A 148 2.58 4.60 4.36
N ARG A 149 2.03 4.20 5.51
CA ARG A 149 1.51 5.07 6.55
C ARG A 149 2.45 5.01 7.73
N LEU A 150 2.90 6.16 8.18
CA LEU A 150 3.84 6.34 9.28
C LEU A 150 3.11 6.99 10.46
N GLU A 151 3.33 6.44 11.64
CA GLU A 151 2.69 6.92 12.86
C GLU A 151 3.70 7.08 13.99
N ARG A 152 3.56 8.17 14.73
CA ARG A 152 4.17 8.46 16.04
C ARG A 152 3.08 9.03 16.97
N PRO A 153 3.33 9.17 18.28
CA PRO A 153 2.43 9.92 19.14
C PRO A 153 2.12 11.28 18.52
N HIS A 154 0.84 11.60 18.40
CA HIS A 154 0.30 12.86 17.85
C HIS A 154 0.61 13.19 16.38
N THR A 155 1.34 12.33 15.66
CA THR A 155 1.72 12.58 14.25
C THR A 155 1.48 11.36 13.39
N LYS A 156 0.81 11.55 12.27
CA LYS A 156 0.61 10.52 11.25
C LYS A 156 0.60 11.14 9.86
N PHE A 157 1.22 10.49 8.92
CA PHE A 157 1.12 10.83 7.49
C PHE A 157 1.23 9.56 6.64
N ALA A 158 0.91 9.68 5.37
CA ALA A 158 1.12 8.64 4.39
C ALA A 158 1.94 9.17 3.22
N MET A 159 2.74 8.31 2.65
CA MET A 159 3.56 8.60 1.49
C MET A 159 3.52 7.45 0.49
N ALA A 160 3.65 7.78 -0.77
CA ALA A 160 3.80 6.82 -1.85
C ALA A 160 4.95 7.26 -2.74
N VAL A 161 5.89 6.37 -2.99
CA VAL A 161 6.99 6.59 -3.94
C VAL A 161 6.88 5.52 -5.01
N MET A 162 6.81 5.97 -6.25
CA MET A 162 6.63 5.10 -7.41
C MET A 162 7.65 5.50 -8.47
N THR A 163 8.53 4.57 -8.83
CA THR A 163 9.54 4.74 -9.87
C THR A 163 9.30 3.76 -11.01
N ASP A 164 9.68 4.11 -12.21
CA ASP A 164 9.66 3.26 -13.40
C ASP A 164 10.87 3.57 -14.27
N GLY A 165 11.34 2.58 -15.03
CA GLY A 165 12.54 2.74 -15.83
C GLY A 165 13.85 2.76 -15.03
N ASP A 166 13.83 2.31 -13.76
CA ASP A 166 15.04 2.22 -12.96
C ASP A 166 16.03 1.22 -13.60
N PRO A 167 17.35 1.53 -13.62
CA PRO A 167 18.35 0.62 -14.16
C PRO A 167 18.48 -0.69 -13.35
N SER A 168 18.08 -0.67 -12.09
CA SER A 168 18.02 -1.85 -11.23
C SER A 168 17.00 -1.69 -10.10
N MET A 169 16.60 -2.80 -9.49
CA MET A 169 15.77 -2.77 -8.29
C MET A 169 16.47 -2.01 -7.14
N GLY A 170 17.79 -2.17 -7.00
CA GLY A 170 18.59 -1.44 -5.99
C GLY A 170 18.54 0.07 -6.16
N TYR A 171 18.56 0.56 -7.40
CA TYR A 171 18.41 1.98 -7.71
C TYR A 171 17.05 2.52 -7.24
N GLY A 172 15.95 1.86 -7.61
CA GLY A 172 14.62 2.25 -7.17
C GLY A 172 14.45 2.21 -5.64
N ILE A 173 15.03 1.19 -4.98
CA ILE A 173 15.06 1.12 -3.51
C ILE A 173 15.79 2.33 -2.92
N SER A 174 16.98 2.67 -3.44
CA SER A 174 17.76 3.83 -2.97
C SER A 174 17.01 5.15 -3.17
N THR A 175 16.31 5.29 -4.29
CA THR A 175 15.42 6.44 -4.55
C THR A 175 14.33 6.55 -3.50
N ILE A 176 13.63 5.44 -3.19
CA ILE A 176 12.60 5.42 -2.14
C ILE A 176 13.18 5.78 -0.78
N GLN A 177 14.37 5.28 -0.44
CA GLN A 177 15.05 5.59 0.82
C GLN A 177 15.42 7.08 0.90
N GLY A 178 15.97 7.66 -0.15
CA GLY A 178 16.34 9.08 -0.22
C GLY A 178 15.13 10.00 -0.06
N VAL A 179 14.02 9.71 -0.77
CA VAL A 179 12.76 10.46 -0.63
C VAL A 179 12.22 10.32 0.79
N THR A 180 12.23 9.11 1.35
CA THR A 180 11.75 8.87 2.72
C THR A 180 12.55 9.67 3.73
N ALA A 181 13.89 9.63 3.68
CA ALA A 181 14.75 10.36 4.59
C ALA A 181 14.44 11.87 4.56
N ARG A 182 14.23 12.42 3.37
CA ARG A 182 13.90 13.83 3.18
C ARG A 182 12.54 14.22 3.79
N LEU A 183 11.54 13.36 3.61
CA LEU A 183 10.19 13.63 4.11
C LEU A 183 10.09 13.46 5.63
N ILE A 184 10.79 12.49 6.23
CA ILE A 184 10.70 12.31 7.70
C ILE A 184 11.57 13.29 8.47
N SER A 185 12.63 13.88 7.88
CA SER A 185 13.41 14.94 8.49
C SER A 185 12.66 16.27 8.56
N ARG A 186 11.70 16.48 7.66
CA ARG A 186 10.80 17.63 7.63
C ARG A 186 9.37 17.11 7.42
N PRO A 187 8.76 16.50 8.44
CA PRO A 187 7.40 16.00 8.29
C PRO A 187 6.48 17.15 7.88
N PRO A 188 5.59 16.91 6.93
CA PRO A 188 4.62 17.93 6.54
C PRO A 188 3.85 18.39 7.78
N PRO A 189 3.45 19.66 7.84
CA PRO A 189 2.63 20.16 8.93
C PRO A 189 1.37 19.28 9.06
N PRO A 190 0.75 19.20 10.25
CA PRO A 190 -0.45 18.41 10.46
C PRO A 190 -1.57 18.96 9.57
N ALA A 191 -1.64 18.46 8.35
CA ALA A 191 -2.59 18.92 7.34
C ALA A 191 -3.57 17.82 7.00
N SER A 192 -4.80 18.20 6.90
CA SER A 192 -5.90 17.44 6.35
C SER A 192 -5.80 17.22 4.83
N LYS A 193 -4.73 17.67 4.15
CA LYS A 193 -4.60 17.67 2.69
C LYS A 193 -3.41 16.83 2.21
N VAL A 194 -3.65 16.07 1.15
CA VAL A 194 -2.59 15.41 0.37
C VAL A 194 -1.84 16.49 -0.39
N ILE A 195 -0.53 16.58 -0.18
CA ILE A 195 0.33 17.41 -1.02
C ILE A 195 0.68 16.56 -2.24
N ASP A 196 0.19 16.94 -3.39
CA ASP A 196 0.58 16.38 -4.68
C ASP A 196 1.85 17.12 -5.14
N LEU A 197 2.99 16.46 -4.99
CA LEU A 197 4.22 16.88 -5.62
C LEU A 197 4.20 16.32 -7.05
N GLY A 198 3.43 16.93 -7.92
CA GLY A 198 3.37 16.63 -9.34
C GLY A 198 4.76 16.62 -9.98
N PRO A 199 4.91 16.08 -11.21
CA PRO A 199 6.18 16.11 -11.92
C PRO A 199 6.64 17.57 -12.01
N GLY A 200 7.81 17.84 -11.40
CA GLY A 200 8.39 19.19 -11.42
C GLY A 200 8.49 19.67 -12.85
N GLY A 201 7.76 20.74 -13.17
CA GLY A 201 7.96 21.46 -14.40
C GLY A 201 9.39 22.02 -14.39
N GLY A 202 10.20 21.48 -15.29
CA GLY A 202 11.49 22.01 -15.68
C GLY A 202 11.35 22.59 -17.06
#